data_b119db9968afa2d0b322834766b7dbcb
#
_entry.id   b119db9968afa2d0b322834766b7dbcb
#
_cell.length_a   1.000
_cell.length_b   1.000
_cell.length_c   1.000
_cell.angle_alpha   90.00
_cell.angle_beta   90.00
_cell.angle_gamma   90.00
#
_symmetry.space_group_name_H-M   'P 1'
#
loop_
_entity.id
_entity.type
_entity.pdbx_description
1 polymer ?
#
loop_
_entity_poly.entity_id
_entity_poly.type
_entity_poly.pdbx_seq_one_letter_code
_entity_poly.pdbx_strand_id
1 'polypeptide(L)'
;VTVKNVQTAGGISQTNIEAQAVTWQSYFFDDHIVALYGRRQDDTSNFARNAASETSEPQFFSDRVYNPAFTRLSVDPTVEEKGTTQSWSVVARMPEKLMGDLPFNLQAHWASAENFNPIGLRSNALGATIGQPIGTTEEYGFTISTDNNKYSAKFNWYETELGNINAGVGTNLANHVFGRINRHRDAELMGIDIQDQLDLIPGGGAGHPIQTYDAYYNAILNSVPAELLAVVNPTQVDVSGDGVWDEYQIDSIPNLQATRSQLAKGFELEFVANVTSNWRMMFNL
;
A
#
# COMPACT_ATOMS: atom_id res chain seq x y z
N VAL A 1 -30.55 -37.60 3.23
CA VAL A 1 -30.12 -36.24 3.53
C VAL A 1 -29.40 -35.76 2.29
N THR A 2 -30.01 -34.84 1.54
CA THR A 2 -29.38 -34.24 0.37
C THR A 2 -28.58 -33.04 0.86
N VAL A 3 -27.23 -33.11 0.84
CA VAL A 3 -26.36 -32.00 1.16
C VAL A 3 -26.34 -31.11 -0.08
N LYS A 4 -26.95 -29.92 -0.01
CA LYS A 4 -26.79 -28.88 -1.02
C LYS A 4 -25.53 -28.11 -0.68
N ASN A 5 -24.65 -27.98 -1.66
CA ASN A 5 -23.48 -27.09 -1.57
C ASN A 5 -23.99 -25.64 -1.69
N VAL A 6 -23.99 -24.90 -0.60
CA VAL A 6 -24.44 -23.49 -0.56
C VAL A 6 -23.23 -22.62 -0.70
N GLN A 7 -23.10 -21.94 -1.83
CA GLN A 7 -22.08 -20.91 -1.99
C GLN A 7 -22.43 -19.71 -1.10
N THR A 8 -21.59 -19.43 -0.11
CA THR A 8 -21.81 -18.36 0.88
C THR A 8 -21.18 -17.04 0.48
N ALA A 9 -20.24 -17.06 -0.46
CA ALA A 9 -19.59 -15.87 -1.00
C ALA A 9 -19.03 -16.15 -2.40
N GLY A 10 -18.93 -15.12 -3.20
CA GLY A 10 -18.27 -15.16 -4.51
C GLY A 10 -17.68 -13.79 -4.83
N GLY A 11 -16.56 -13.78 -5.54
CA GLY A 11 -15.93 -12.56 -6.03
C GLY A 11 -15.35 -12.81 -7.42
N ILE A 12 -15.46 -11.81 -8.26
CA ILE A 12 -14.79 -11.75 -9.55
C ILE A 12 -14.11 -10.41 -9.66
N SER A 13 -12.89 -10.39 -10.17
CA SER A 13 -12.16 -9.17 -10.51
C SER A 13 -11.36 -9.40 -11.78
N GLN A 14 -11.17 -8.35 -12.54
CA GLN A 14 -10.34 -8.34 -13.73
C GLN A 14 -9.48 -7.08 -13.70
N THR A 15 -8.21 -7.22 -14.00
CA THR A 15 -7.29 -6.10 -14.18
C THR A 15 -6.78 -6.10 -15.60
N ASN A 16 -6.98 -5.00 -16.29
CA ASN A 16 -6.41 -4.74 -17.61
C ASN A 16 -5.27 -3.75 -17.45
N ILE A 17 -4.13 -4.04 -18.05
CA ILE A 17 -2.96 -3.17 -18.05
C ILE A 17 -2.54 -2.92 -19.48
N GLU A 18 -2.50 -1.65 -19.87
CA GLU A 18 -1.93 -1.19 -21.14
C GLU A 18 -0.61 -0.50 -20.84
N ALA A 19 0.47 -0.92 -21.48
CA ALA A 19 1.80 -0.40 -21.20
C ALA A 19 2.46 0.14 -22.47
N GLN A 20 3.12 1.30 -22.33
CA GLN A 20 3.96 1.89 -23.36
C GLN A 20 5.35 2.11 -22.76
N ALA A 21 6.39 1.67 -23.48
CA ALA A 21 7.76 1.83 -23.01
C ALA A 21 8.67 2.31 -24.12
N VAL A 22 9.62 3.16 -23.75
CA VAL A 22 10.72 3.60 -24.60
C VAL A 22 12.02 3.33 -23.84
N THR A 23 12.96 2.70 -24.54
CA THR A 23 14.31 2.46 -24.03
C THR A 23 15.32 3.03 -25.01
N TRP A 24 16.28 3.77 -24.49
CA TRP A 24 17.39 4.35 -25.24
C TRP A 24 18.71 3.89 -24.66
N GLN A 25 19.60 3.39 -25.51
CA GLN A 25 20.96 2.98 -25.13
C GLN A 25 21.97 3.72 -25.98
N SER A 26 23.04 4.18 -25.34
CA SER A 26 24.14 4.89 -25.99
C SER A 26 25.49 4.37 -25.59
N TYR A 27 26.41 4.46 -26.50
CA TYR A 27 27.79 4.03 -26.37
C TYR A 27 28.70 5.23 -26.62
N PHE A 28 29.65 5.45 -25.72
CA PHE A 28 30.58 6.56 -25.77
C PHE A 28 32.00 6.05 -25.59
N PHE A 29 32.95 6.76 -26.23
CA PHE A 29 34.38 6.51 -26.07
C PHE A 29 34.80 5.08 -26.42
N ASP A 30 34.50 4.62 -27.61
CA ASP A 30 34.75 3.25 -28.07
C ASP A 30 34.21 2.19 -27.09
N ASP A 31 32.94 2.36 -26.69
CA ASP A 31 32.19 1.48 -25.79
C ASP A 31 32.72 1.42 -24.33
N HIS A 32 33.63 2.32 -23.97
CA HIS A 32 34.09 2.39 -22.60
C HIS A 32 33.02 2.89 -21.62
N ILE A 33 32.07 3.70 -22.09
CA ILE A 33 30.91 4.13 -21.30
C ILE A 33 29.65 3.72 -22.08
N VAL A 34 28.79 2.94 -21.40
CA VAL A 34 27.47 2.57 -21.91
C VAL A 34 26.42 3.15 -20.96
N ALA A 35 25.51 3.95 -21.53
CA ALA A 35 24.39 4.52 -20.79
C ALA A 35 23.06 3.98 -21.33
N LEU A 36 22.15 3.66 -20.41
CA LEU A 36 20.81 3.22 -20.74
C LEU A 36 19.81 4.10 -20.00
N TYR A 37 18.74 4.48 -20.67
CA TYR A 37 17.58 5.14 -20.09
C TYR A 37 16.31 4.48 -20.58
N GLY A 38 15.38 4.22 -19.67
CA GLY A 38 14.07 3.68 -19.96
C GLY A 38 12.97 4.51 -19.30
N ARG A 39 11.86 4.64 -19.99
CA ARG A 39 10.63 5.19 -19.43
C ARG A 39 9.47 4.30 -19.83
N ARG A 40 8.63 3.98 -18.86
CA ARG A 40 7.42 3.18 -19.06
C ARG A 40 6.23 3.89 -18.45
N GLN A 41 5.12 3.89 -19.15
CA GLN A 41 3.81 4.31 -18.66
C GLN A 41 2.88 3.12 -18.69
N ASP A 42 2.18 2.90 -17.58
CA ASP A 42 1.17 1.87 -17.43
C ASP A 42 -0.17 2.54 -17.15
N ASP A 43 -1.19 2.19 -17.91
CA ASP A 43 -2.58 2.55 -17.70
C ASP A 43 -3.31 1.29 -17.22
N THR A 44 -3.86 1.32 -16.02
CA THR A 44 -4.49 0.16 -15.38
C THR A 44 -5.96 0.42 -15.13
N SER A 45 -6.81 -0.50 -15.58
CA SER A 45 -8.25 -0.48 -15.32
C SER A 45 -8.65 -1.73 -14.52
N ASN A 46 -9.20 -1.53 -13.35
CA ASN A 46 -9.69 -2.60 -12.49
C ASN A 46 -11.20 -2.69 -12.57
N PHE A 47 -11.71 -3.88 -12.82
CA PHE A 47 -13.12 -4.22 -12.79
C PHE A 47 -13.35 -5.12 -11.60
N ALA A 48 -14.28 -4.77 -10.75
CA ALA A 48 -14.67 -5.58 -9.61
C ALA A 48 -16.07 -6.18 -9.82
N ARG A 49 -16.48 -7.03 -8.92
CA ARG A 49 -17.85 -7.51 -8.87
C ARG A 49 -18.81 -6.32 -8.71
N ASN A 50 -19.93 -6.33 -9.45
CA ASN A 50 -21.00 -5.36 -9.23
C ASN A 50 -21.41 -5.32 -7.76
N ALA A 51 -21.48 -4.12 -7.19
CA ALA A 51 -21.94 -3.92 -5.84
C ALA A 51 -23.45 -4.24 -5.73
N ALA A 52 -23.89 -4.65 -4.53
CA ALA A 52 -25.31 -4.86 -4.27
C ALA A 52 -26.16 -3.60 -4.50
N SER A 53 -25.55 -2.41 -4.44
CA SER A 53 -26.17 -1.12 -4.74
C SER A 53 -26.47 -0.90 -6.24
N GLU A 54 -25.80 -1.64 -7.11
CA GLU A 54 -26.00 -1.55 -8.57
C GLU A 54 -27.07 -2.51 -9.07
N THR A 55 -27.43 -3.48 -8.25
CA THR A 55 -28.52 -4.41 -8.52
C THR A 55 -29.58 -4.24 -7.44
N SER A 56 -30.82 -3.97 -7.80
CA SER A 56 -31.95 -3.97 -6.88
C SER A 56 -32.30 -5.36 -6.35
N GLU A 57 -31.50 -6.37 -6.68
CA GLU A 57 -31.73 -7.75 -6.34
C GLU A 57 -30.97 -8.17 -5.07
N PRO A 58 -31.53 -9.07 -4.25
CA PRO A 58 -30.88 -9.54 -3.03
C PRO A 58 -29.67 -10.42 -3.36
N GLN A 59 -28.64 -10.35 -2.51
CA GLN A 59 -27.43 -11.17 -2.64
C GLN A 59 -27.70 -12.67 -2.60
N PHE A 60 -28.72 -13.06 -1.86
CA PHE A 60 -29.21 -14.45 -1.77
C PHE A 60 -30.68 -14.48 -2.09
N PHE A 61 -31.09 -15.46 -2.89
CA PHE A 61 -32.50 -15.74 -3.07
C PHE A 61 -33.12 -16.33 -1.78
N SER A 62 -34.44 -16.38 -1.73
CA SER A 62 -35.20 -16.88 -0.57
C SER A 62 -34.88 -18.34 -0.20
N ASP A 63 -34.39 -19.13 -1.13
CA ASP A 63 -33.92 -20.51 -0.94
C ASP A 63 -32.44 -20.59 -0.48
N ARG A 64 -31.83 -19.45 -0.15
CA ARG A 64 -30.42 -19.29 0.22
C ARG A 64 -29.43 -19.65 -0.89
N VAL A 65 -29.85 -19.66 -2.13
CA VAL A 65 -28.96 -19.77 -3.27
C VAL A 65 -28.34 -18.40 -3.57
N TYR A 66 -27.01 -18.39 -3.80
CA TYR A 66 -26.30 -17.17 -4.14
C TYR A 66 -26.73 -16.65 -5.51
N ASN A 67 -27.03 -15.35 -5.60
CA ASN A 67 -27.49 -14.73 -6.82
C ASN A 67 -26.30 -14.56 -7.83
N PRO A 68 -26.38 -15.20 -9.02
CA PRO A 68 -25.30 -15.09 -10.02
C PRO A 68 -25.05 -13.66 -10.52
N ALA A 69 -25.98 -12.72 -10.35
CA ALA A 69 -25.76 -11.31 -10.69
C ALA A 69 -24.57 -10.70 -9.94
N PHE A 70 -24.29 -11.19 -8.73
CA PHE A 70 -23.14 -10.78 -7.93
C PHE A 70 -21.80 -11.40 -8.37
N THR A 71 -21.79 -12.25 -9.39
CA THR A 71 -20.56 -12.79 -9.98
C THR A 71 -20.20 -12.12 -11.31
N ARG A 72 -20.92 -11.08 -11.71
CA ARG A 72 -20.62 -10.31 -12.93
C ARG A 72 -19.65 -9.18 -12.62
N LEU A 73 -18.77 -8.91 -13.57
CA LEU A 73 -17.92 -7.72 -13.50
C LEU A 73 -18.77 -6.46 -13.70
N SER A 74 -18.31 -5.36 -13.12
CA SER A 74 -18.83 -4.02 -13.41
C SER A 74 -18.68 -3.71 -14.91
N VAL A 75 -19.61 -2.94 -15.46
CA VAL A 75 -19.55 -2.50 -16.86
C VAL A 75 -18.41 -1.50 -17.04
N ASP A 76 -18.32 -0.57 -16.08
CA ASP A 76 -17.25 0.42 -16.05
C ASP A 76 -16.15 -0.01 -15.08
N PRO A 77 -14.90 0.40 -15.28
CA PRO A 77 -13.84 0.15 -14.33
C PRO A 77 -14.17 0.80 -12.99
N THR A 78 -13.97 0.05 -11.91
CA THR A 78 -14.15 0.55 -10.55
C THR A 78 -12.99 1.44 -10.11
N VAL A 79 -11.83 1.24 -10.73
CA VAL A 79 -10.60 2.03 -10.49
C VAL A 79 -9.82 2.11 -11.78
N GLU A 80 -9.40 3.33 -12.13
CA GLU A 80 -8.44 3.59 -13.21
C GLU A 80 -7.23 4.29 -12.62
N GLU A 81 -6.05 3.78 -12.92
CA GLU A 81 -4.79 4.28 -12.40
C GLU A 81 -3.73 4.37 -13.49
N LYS A 82 -2.94 5.43 -13.44
CA LYS A 82 -1.82 5.65 -14.35
C LYS A 82 -0.53 5.78 -13.55
N GLY A 83 0.48 5.04 -13.99
CA GLY A 83 1.81 5.09 -13.40
C GLY A 83 2.87 5.34 -14.47
N THR A 84 3.87 6.13 -14.11
CA THR A 84 5.07 6.28 -14.95
C THR A 84 6.26 5.86 -14.11
N THR A 85 7.12 5.03 -14.68
CA THR A 85 8.38 4.59 -14.07
C THR A 85 9.54 4.91 -14.98
N GLN A 86 10.67 5.18 -14.38
CA GLN A 86 11.92 5.48 -15.08
C GLN A 86 13.02 4.52 -14.59
N SER A 87 13.92 4.22 -15.48
CA SER A 87 15.13 3.48 -15.17
C SER A 87 16.31 4.07 -15.91
N TRP A 88 17.46 4.08 -15.30
CA TRP A 88 18.69 4.44 -15.97
C TRP A 88 19.87 3.64 -15.43
N SER A 89 20.85 3.42 -16.24
CA SER A 89 22.09 2.82 -15.81
C SER A 89 23.27 3.35 -16.62
N VAL A 90 24.42 3.38 -15.96
CA VAL A 90 25.70 3.70 -16.60
C VAL A 90 26.70 2.61 -16.22
N VAL A 91 27.39 2.11 -17.20
CA VAL A 91 28.50 1.17 -17.04
C VAL A 91 29.74 1.83 -17.64
N ALA A 92 30.79 1.92 -16.84
CA ALA A 92 32.11 2.42 -17.25
C ALA A 92 33.12 1.28 -17.22
N ARG A 93 33.77 1.04 -18.33
CA ARG A 93 34.86 0.06 -18.49
C ARG A 93 36.17 0.79 -18.52
N MET A 94 37.15 0.33 -17.75
CA MET A 94 38.46 0.92 -17.75
C MET A 94 39.16 0.63 -19.08
N PRO A 95 39.69 1.66 -19.77
CA PRO A 95 40.45 1.48 -21.01
C PRO A 95 41.71 0.63 -20.78
N GLU A 96 42.04 -0.28 -21.71
CA GLU A 96 43.25 -1.10 -21.63
C GLU A 96 44.52 -0.28 -21.50
N LYS A 97 44.59 0.90 -22.17
CA LYS A 97 45.70 1.82 -22.06
C LYS A 97 46.02 2.33 -20.66
N LEU A 98 45.00 2.37 -19.79
CA LEU A 98 45.13 2.76 -18.38
C LEU A 98 45.44 1.56 -17.48
N MET A 99 45.07 0.35 -17.92
CA MET A 99 45.35 -0.88 -17.19
C MET A 99 46.80 -1.39 -17.38
N GLY A 100 47.44 -0.98 -18.48
CA GLY A 100 48.80 -1.45 -18.81
C GLY A 100 48.84 -2.96 -19.02
N ASP A 101 49.84 -3.62 -18.42
CA ASP A 101 50.03 -5.08 -18.53
C ASP A 101 49.25 -5.87 -17.43
N LEU A 102 48.25 -5.26 -16.77
CA LEU A 102 47.49 -5.95 -15.74
C LEU A 102 46.57 -7.02 -16.38
N PRO A 103 46.57 -8.26 -15.89
CA PRO A 103 45.85 -9.36 -16.50
C PRO A 103 44.38 -9.42 -16.10
N PHE A 104 43.72 -8.28 -15.92
CA PHE A 104 42.32 -8.20 -15.53
C PHE A 104 41.67 -6.92 -16.09
N ASN A 105 40.35 -7.04 -16.27
CA ASN A 105 39.45 -5.95 -16.67
C ASN A 105 38.69 -5.43 -15.47
N LEU A 106 38.48 -4.13 -15.41
CA LEU A 106 37.70 -3.46 -14.39
C LEU A 106 36.53 -2.69 -15.04
N GLN A 107 35.36 -2.89 -14.51
CA GLN A 107 34.18 -2.10 -14.86
C GLN A 107 33.45 -1.64 -13.60
N ALA A 108 32.89 -0.45 -13.62
CA ALA A 108 32.00 0.07 -12.60
C ALA A 108 30.61 0.24 -13.20
N HIS A 109 29.60 0.12 -12.37
CA HIS A 109 28.21 0.36 -12.77
C HIS A 109 27.49 1.19 -11.72
N TRP A 110 26.51 1.95 -12.18
CA TRP A 110 25.56 2.67 -11.35
C TRP A 110 24.21 2.66 -12.05
N ALA A 111 23.16 2.29 -11.33
CA ALA A 111 21.81 2.16 -11.87
C ALA A 111 20.77 2.64 -10.86
N SER A 112 19.67 3.13 -11.40
CA SER A 112 18.44 3.38 -10.64
C SER A 112 17.26 2.89 -11.46
N ALA A 113 16.32 2.21 -10.80
CA ALA A 113 15.11 1.72 -11.42
C ALA A 113 13.92 1.94 -10.51
N GLU A 114 12.86 2.46 -11.08
CA GLU A 114 11.56 2.59 -10.45
C GLU A 114 10.66 1.46 -10.92
N ASN A 115 9.80 1.00 -10.01
CA ASN A 115 8.67 0.16 -10.35
C ASN A 115 7.42 0.68 -9.65
N PHE A 116 6.28 0.38 -10.22
CA PHE A 116 5.01 0.76 -9.63
C PHE A 116 4.08 -0.46 -9.64
N ASN A 117 3.30 -0.59 -8.56
CA ASN A 117 2.34 -1.68 -8.43
C ASN A 117 0.94 -1.08 -8.33
N PRO A 118 0.13 -1.16 -9.40
CA PRO A 118 -1.23 -0.63 -9.35
C PRO A 118 -2.08 -1.44 -8.38
N ILE A 119 -2.60 -0.76 -7.38
CA ILE A 119 -3.56 -1.33 -6.43
C ILE A 119 -4.80 -0.44 -6.40
N GLY A 120 -5.93 -0.98 -5.95
CA GLY A 120 -7.20 -0.26 -5.91
C GLY A 120 -7.14 1.06 -5.15
N LEU A 121 -8.14 1.90 -5.37
CA LEU A 121 -8.26 3.21 -4.71
C LEU A 121 -8.10 3.09 -3.20
N ARG A 122 -7.32 3.98 -2.62
CA ARG A 122 -7.03 4.06 -1.19
C ARG A 122 -7.19 5.48 -0.70
N SER A 123 -7.72 5.61 0.50
CA SER A 123 -7.88 6.92 1.16
C SER A 123 -7.18 6.91 2.52
N ASN A 124 -6.62 8.04 2.90
CA ASN A 124 -6.09 8.25 4.25
C ASN A 124 -7.23 8.59 5.23
N ALA A 125 -6.90 8.79 6.50
CA ALA A 125 -7.86 9.11 7.55
C ALA A 125 -8.64 10.42 7.32
N LEU A 126 -8.19 11.27 6.44
CA LEU A 126 -8.86 12.51 6.05
C LEU A 126 -9.60 12.38 4.70
N GLY A 127 -9.80 11.16 4.20
CA GLY A 127 -10.51 10.92 2.94
C GLY A 127 -9.71 11.26 1.68
N ALA A 128 -8.48 11.77 1.81
CA ALA A 128 -7.65 12.07 0.64
C ALA A 128 -7.09 10.80 0.01
N THR A 129 -7.06 10.77 -1.32
CA THR A 129 -6.50 9.64 -2.09
C THR A 129 -5.01 9.45 -1.80
N ILE A 130 -4.63 8.22 -1.55
CA ILE A 130 -3.24 7.81 -1.37
C ILE A 130 -2.69 7.37 -2.73
N GLY A 131 -1.51 7.90 -3.09
CA GLY A 131 -0.81 7.51 -4.32
C GLY A 131 -0.42 6.03 -4.33
N GLN A 132 -0.14 5.50 -5.52
CA GLN A 132 0.24 4.09 -5.72
C GLN A 132 1.56 3.74 -5.02
N PRO A 133 1.78 2.47 -4.64
CA PRO A 133 3.08 2.03 -4.17
C PRO A 133 4.12 2.17 -5.28
N ILE A 134 5.22 2.84 -4.95
CA ILE A 134 6.37 3.02 -5.82
C ILE A 134 7.58 2.43 -5.12
N GLY A 135 8.28 1.57 -5.84
CA GLY A 135 9.58 1.05 -5.45
C GLY A 135 10.68 1.74 -6.25
N THR A 136 11.73 2.20 -5.58
CA THR A 136 12.94 2.71 -6.20
C THR A 136 14.11 1.89 -5.72
N THR A 137 14.90 1.36 -6.64
CA THR A 137 16.15 0.66 -6.33
C THR A 137 17.30 1.45 -6.94
N GLU A 138 18.27 1.79 -6.12
CA GLU A 138 19.57 2.30 -6.55
C GLU A 138 20.63 1.24 -6.26
N GLU A 139 21.52 1.03 -7.22
CA GLU A 139 22.63 0.10 -7.09
C GLU A 139 23.88 0.66 -7.77
N TYR A 140 25.02 0.38 -7.15
CA TYR A 140 26.31 0.71 -7.67
C TYR A 140 27.35 -0.31 -7.26
N GLY A 141 28.34 -0.48 -8.10
CA GLY A 141 29.35 -1.48 -7.81
C GLY A 141 30.42 -1.55 -8.88
N PHE A 142 31.24 -2.57 -8.76
CA PHE A 142 32.28 -2.84 -9.71
C PHE A 142 32.47 -4.35 -9.92
N THR A 143 32.98 -4.68 -11.09
CA THR A 143 33.32 -6.04 -11.46
C THR A 143 34.79 -6.09 -11.90
N ILE A 144 35.51 -7.03 -11.36
CA ILE A 144 36.88 -7.36 -11.77
C ILE A 144 36.83 -8.73 -12.44
N SER A 145 37.37 -8.85 -13.63
CA SER A 145 37.47 -10.14 -14.32
C SER A 145 38.84 -10.32 -14.97
N THR A 146 39.33 -11.54 -15.01
CA THR A 146 40.56 -11.85 -15.75
C THR A 146 40.32 -11.74 -17.26
N ASP A 147 41.33 -11.41 -18.06
CA ASP A 147 41.25 -11.24 -19.52
C ASP A 147 40.70 -12.49 -20.22
N ASN A 148 41.00 -13.66 -19.71
CA ASN A 148 40.46 -14.91 -20.21
C ASN A 148 39.10 -15.30 -19.64
N ASN A 149 38.45 -14.41 -18.87
CA ASN A 149 37.16 -14.63 -18.20
C ASN A 149 37.12 -15.88 -17.31
N LYS A 150 38.29 -16.36 -16.85
CA LYS A 150 38.37 -17.53 -15.99
C LYS A 150 37.89 -17.23 -14.58
N TYR A 151 38.17 -16.05 -14.09
CA TYR A 151 37.72 -15.57 -12.77
C TYR A 151 37.03 -14.22 -12.91
N SER A 152 35.92 -14.05 -12.19
CA SER A 152 35.29 -12.76 -12.01
C SER A 152 34.75 -12.57 -10.60
N ALA A 153 34.84 -11.36 -10.10
CA ALA A 153 34.25 -10.94 -8.85
C ALA A 153 33.44 -9.68 -9.07
N LYS A 154 32.17 -9.71 -8.71
CA LYS A 154 31.26 -8.56 -8.73
C LYS A 154 30.96 -8.15 -7.29
N PHE A 155 31.10 -6.87 -7.02
CA PHE A 155 30.75 -6.22 -5.77
C PHE A 155 29.62 -5.26 -6.07
N ASN A 156 28.50 -5.39 -5.36
CA ASN A 156 27.33 -4.59 -5.58
C ASN A 156 26.77 -4.09 -4.24
N TRP A 157 26.48 -2.80 -4.14
CA TRP A 157 25.74 -2.18 -3.05
C TRP A 157 24.39 -1.76 -3.61
N TYR A 158 23.35 -2.00 -2.85
CA TYR A 158 22.01 -1.62 -3.23
C TYR A 158 21.25 -0.97 -2.09
N GLU A 159 20.34 -0.10 -2.45
CA GLU A 159 19.34 0.51 -1.60
C GLU A 159 17.99 0.44 -2.33
N THR A 160 17.01 -0.20 -1.71
CA THR A 160 15.64 -0.29 -2.23
C THR A 160 14.70 0.37 -1.25
N GLU A 161 14.00 1.40 -1.69
CA GLU A 161 12.90 2.02 -0.97
C GLU A 161 11.58 1.63 -1.62
N LEU A 162 10.63 1.20 -0.81
CA LEU A 162 9.26 0.92 -1.23
C LEU A 162 8.32 1.82 -0.44
N GLY A 163 7.77 2.83 -1.09
CA GLY A 163 6.87 3.81 -0.52
C GLY A 163 5.40 3.47 -0.70
N ASN A 164 4.52 4.07 0.10
CA ASN A 164 3.07 3.96 0.03
C ASN A 164 2.51 2.53 0.08
N ILE A 165 3.21 1.57 0.68
CA ILE A 165 2.69 0.22 0.88
C ILE A 165 1.66 0.19 2.00
N ASN A 166 0.67 -0.70 1.91
CA ASN A 166 -0.33 -0.86 2.95
C ASN A 166 0.31 -1.29 4.28
N ALA A 167 0.00 -0.54 5.33
CA ALA A 167 0.46 -0.84 6.69
C ALA A 167 -0.56 -1.67 7.49
N GLY A 168 -1.70 -1.96 6.89
CA GLY A 168 -2.88 -2.46 7.60
C GLY A 168 -3.56 -1.34 8.38
N VAL A 169 -4.87 -1.26 8.31
CA VAL A 169 -5.61 -0.31 9.14
C VAL A 169 -6.15 -1.07 10.31
N GLY A 170 -5.81 -0.62 11.49
CA GLY A 170 -6.69 -0.82 12.62
C GLY A 170 -8.05 -0.16 12.31
N THR A 171 -9.05 -0.48 13.06
CA THR A 171 -10.40 0.11 13.00
C THR A 171 -10.31 1.63 12.82
N ASN A 172 -11.16 2.19 11.98
CA ASN A 172 -11.28 3.62 11.79
C ASN A 172 -11.30 4.35 13.14
N LEU A 173 -10.34 5.24 13.37
CA LEU A 173 -10.23 6.01 14.61
C LEU A 173 -11.54 6.72 14.97
N ALA A 174 -12.25 7.23 13.97
CA ALA A 174 -13.55 7.87 14.15
C ALA A 174 -14.58 6.90 14.75
N ASN A 175 -14.64 5.65 14.29
CA ASN A 175 -15.52 4.63 14.88
C ASN A 175 -15.21 4.37 16.36
N HIS A 176 -13.95 4.42 16.76
CA HIS A 176 -13.60 4.29 18.18
C HIS A 176 -14.04 5.49 19.00
N VAL A 177 -13.85 6.70 18.49
CA VAL A 177 -14.23 7.94 19.16
C VAL A 177 -15.76 8.00 19.33
N PHE A 178 -16.50 7.89 18.23
CA PHE A 178 -17.96 7.98 18.25
C PHE A 178 -18.61 6.76 18.91
N GLY A 179 -18.07 5.57 18.72
CA GLY A 179 -18.52 4.38 19.45
C GLY A 179 -18.29 4.46 20.95
N ARG A 180 -17.33 5.27 21.42
CA ARG A 180 -17.20 5.58 22.86
C ARG A 180 -18.28 6.54 23.32
N ILE A 181 -18.56 7.60 22.54
CA ILE A 181 -19.66 8.53 22.83
C ILE A 181 -20.97 7.75 22.91
N ASN A 182 -21.32 6.96 21.93
CA ASN A 182 -22.54 6.16 21.89
C ASN A 182 -22.69 5.25 23.10
N ARG A 183 -21.61 4.57 23.51
CA ARG A 183 -21.64 3.71 24.70
C ARG A 183 -21.91 4.48 26.00
N HIS A 184 -21.41 5.71 26.13
CA HIS A 184 -21.70 6.55 27.27
C HIS A 184 -23.10 7.17 27.14
N ARG A 185 -23.58 7.38 25.92
CA ARG A 185 -24.97 7.80 25.71
C ARG A 185 -25.96 6.73 26.12
N ASP A 186 -25.71 5.47 25.81
CA ASP A 186 -26.50 4.34 26.33
C ASP A 186 -26.58 4.36 27.85
N ALA A 187 -25.44 4.59 28.52
CA ALA A 187 -25.40 4.68 30.00
C ALA A 187 -26.21 5.85 30.52
N GLU A 188 -26.13 7.03 29.89
CA GLU A 188 -26.92 8.21 30.24
C GLU A 188 -28.42 7.95 30.11
N LEU A 189 -28.86 7.34 29.01
CA LEU A 189 -30.24 6.95 28.78
C LEU A 189 -30.77 5.93 29.81
N MET A 190 -29.87 5.09 30.34
CA MET A 190 -30.17 4.19 31.45
C MET A 190 -30.17 4.88 32.83
N GLY A 191 -29.90 6.18 32.90
CA GLY A 191 -29.87 6.95 34.14
C GLY A 191 -28.65 6.70 35.02
N ILE A 192 -27.56 6.19 34.43
CA ILE A 192 -26.27 5.98 35.13
C ILE A 192 -25.56 7.34 35.30
N ASP A 193 -25.02 7.60 36.47
CA ASP A 193 -24.27 8.84 36.71
C ASP A 193 -22.97 8.85 35.90
N ILE A 194 -22.60 10.02 35.37
CA ILE A 194 -21.34 10.18 34.61
C ILE A 194 -20.12 9.86 35.50
N GLN A 195 -20.19 10.15 36.79
CA GLN A 195 -19.08 9.88 37.70
C GLN A 195 -18.78 8.37 37.78
N ASP A 196 -19.81 7.53 37.81
CA ASP A 196 -19.67 6.07 37.80
C ASP A 196 -18.99 5.59 36.53
N GLN A 197 -19.17 6.28 35.41
CA GLN A 197 -18.50 5.97 34.12
C GLN A 197 -17.05 6.47 34.11
N LEU A 198 -16.78 7.62 34.71
CA LEU A 198 -15.42 8.20 34.76
C LEU A 198 -14.52 7.44 35.73
N ASP A 199 -15.05 6.81 36.78
CA ASP A 199 -14.29 5.97 37.69
C ASP A 199 -13.64 4.76 37.00
N LEU A 200 -14.14 4.36 35.84
CA LEU A 200 -13.55 3.30 35.01
C LEU A 200 -12.37 3.79 34.14
N ILE A 201 -12.09 5.10 34.14
CA ILE A 201 -11.03 5.71 33.32
C ILE A 201 -9.88 6.13 34.26
N PRO A 202 -8.62 5.75 33.99
CA PRO A 202 -7.48 6.21 34.77
C PRO A 202 -7.45 7.75 34.90
N GLY A 203 -7.49 8.27 36.13
CA GLY A 203 -7.54 9.71 36.39
C GLY A 203 -8.95 10.33 36.37
N GLY A 204 -9.98 9.52 36.15
CA GLY A 204 -11.38 9.92 36.29
C GLY A 204 -11.86 9.87 37.75
N GLY A 205 -13.17 10.03 37.98
CA GLY A 205 -13.81 9.89 39.29
C GLY A 205 -14.09 11.21 39.99
N ALA A 206 -14.38 11.12 41.29
CA ALA A 206 -14.81 12.28 42.08
C ALA A 206 -13.78 13.41 42.06
N GLY A 207 -14.22 14.60 41.64
CA GLY A 207 -13.35 15.76 41.43
C GLY A 207 -12.80 15.92 39.99
N HIS A 208 -13.15 15.03 39.09
CA HIS A 208 -12.85 15.23 37.67
C HIS A 208 -13.55 16.49 37.17
N PRO A 209 -12.91 17.31 36.31
CA PRO A 209 -13.52 18.57 35.80
C PRO A 209 -14.79 18.35 34.97
N ILE A 210 -14.96 17.17 34.41
CA ILE A 210 -16.17 16.79 33.64
C ILE A 210 -17.21 16.23 34.62
N GLN A 211 -18.35 16.92 34.74
CA GLN A 211 -19.41 16.58 35.67
C GLN A 211 -20.73 16.20 35.01
N THR A 212 -20.82 16.34 33.68
CA THR A 212 -22.03 16.04 32.90
C THR A 212 -21.68 15.30 31.62
N TYR A 213 -22.61 14.54 31.11
CA TYR A 213 -22.46 13.86 29.81
C TYR A 213 -22.23 14.85 28.67
N ASP A 214 -22.94 15.98 28.63
CA ASP A 214 -22.72 17.02 27.61
C ASP A 214 -21.30 17.58 27.65
N ALA A 215 -20.75 17.83 28.84
CA ALA A 215 -19.36 18.27 28.98
C ALA A 215 -18.38 17.20 28.49
N TYR A 216 -18.67 15.92 28.72
CA TYR A 216 -17.89 14.78 28.24
C TYR A 216 -17.92 14.67 26.70
N TYR A 217 -19.10 14.73 26.08
CA TYR A 217 -19.22 14.66 24.64
C TYR A 217 -18.52 15.82 23.96
N ASN A 218 -18.72 17.03 24.47
CA ASN A 218 -18.04 18.24 23.97
C ASN A 218 -16.52 18.14 24.11
N ALA A 219 -16.00 17.60 25.21
CA ALA A 219 -14.56 17.40 25.38
C ALA A 219 -13.99 16.43 24.36
N ILE A 220 -14.70 15.34 24.07
CA ILE A 220 -14.30 14.38 23.03
C ILE A 220 -14.36 15.03 21.65
N LEU A 221 -15.48 15.66 21.28
CA LEU A 221 -15.63 16.30 19.97
C LEU A 221 -14.58 17.37 19.73
N ASN A 222 -14.28 18.20 20.74
CA ASN A 222 -13.24 19.22 20.66
C ASN A 222 -11.82 18.64 20.58
N SER A 223 -11.61 17.38 20.94
CA SER A 223 -10.32 16.68 20.79
C SER A 223 -10.09 16.11 19.41
N VAL A 224 -11.14 15.98 18.59
CA VAL A 224 -11.06 15.46 17.23
C VAL A 224 -10.69 16.59 16.27
N PRO A 225 -9.69 16.42 15.39
CA PRO A 225 -9.37 17.41 14.37
C PRO A 225 -10.57 17.79 13.52
N ALA A 226 -10.75 19.08 13.25
CA ALA A 226 -11.88 19.61 12.49
C ALA A 226 -11.96 19.01 11.09
N GLU A 227 -10.80 18.75 10.48
CA GLU A 227 -10.69 18.11 9.16
C GLU A 227 -11.27 16.68 9.18
N LEU A 228 -11.04 15.93 10.27
CA LEU A 228 -11.61 14.59 10.41
C LEU A 228 -13.12 14.67 10.65
N LEU A 229 -13.59 15.61 11.47
CA LEU A 229 -15.04 15.82 11.68
C LEU A 229 -15.75 16.16 10.37
N ALA A 230 -15.13 16.98 9.52
CA ALA A 230 -15.69 17.35 8.21
C ALA A 230 -15.82 16.13 7.27
N VAL A 231 -14.93 15.16 7.36
CA VAL A 231 -14.95 13.95 6.53
C VAL A 231 -15.97 12.93 7.02
N VAL A 232 -16.03 12.71 8.34
CA VAL A 232 -16.92 11.68 8.93
C VAL A 232 -18.32 12.20 9.24
N ASN A 233 -18.54 13.52 9.15
CA ASN A 233 -19.82 14.18 9.22
C ASN A 233 -20.74 13.61 10.33
N PRO A 234 -20.35 13.72 11.61
CA PRO A 234 -21.10 13.11 12.70
C PRO A 234 -22.48 13.74 12.86
N THR A 235 -23.50 12.93 12.88
CA THR A 235 -24.91 13.34 13.07
C THR A 235 -25.52 12.63 14.25
N GLN A 236 -26.24 13.38 15.08
CA GLN A 236 -27.07 12.80 16.16
C GLN A 236 -28.34 12.22 15.56
N VAL A 237 -28.65 10.98 15.90
CA VAL A 237 -29.80 10.25 15.37
C VAL A 237 -30.66 9.75 16.52
N ASP A 238 -31.97 9.99 16.40
CA ASP A 238 -33.02 9.41 17.23
C ASP A 238 -33.46 8.08 16.58
N VAL A 239 -32.92 6.98 17.07
CA VAL A 239 -33.21 5.64 16.58
C VAL A 239 -34.50 5.09 17.18
N SER A 240 -34.81 5.49 18.43
CA SER A 240 -36.00 5.05 19.18
C SER A 240 -37.26 5.75 18.72
N GLY A 241 -37.16 6.96 18.13
CA GLY A 241 -38.29 7.77 17.67
C GLY A 241 -39.02 8.52 18.80
N ASP A 242 -38.37 8.74 19.93
CA ASP A 242 -38.94 9.42 21.10
C ASP A 242 -38.68 10.93 21.14
N GLY A 243 -37.95 11.45 20.14
CA GLY A 243 -37.59 12.85 20.03
C GLY A 243 -36.26 13.21 20.76
N VAL A 244 -35.57 12.23 21.31
CA VAL A 244 -34.26 12.36 21.95
C VAL A 244 -33.23 11.64 21.11
N TRP A 245 -32.04 12.23 20.92
CA TRP A 245 -31.01 11.52 20.17
C TRP A 245 -30.45 10.34 20.99
N ASP A 246 -30.20 9.22 20.32
CA ASP A 246 -29.69 7.98 20.91
C ASP A 246 -28.20 7.79 20.64
N GLU A 247 -27.78 8.07 19.42
CA GLU A 247 -26.41 7.81 19.00
C GLU A 247 -25.88 8.82 17.98
N TYR A 248 -24.55 8.92 17.86
CA TYR A 248 -23.91 9.52 16.71
C TYR A 248 -23.73 8.48 15.61
N GLN A 249 -24.20 8.80 14.42
CA GLN A 249 -23.84 8.12 13.18
C GLN A 249 -22.77 8.94 12.44
N ILE A 250 -21.86 8.25 11.79
CA ILE A 250 -20.77 8.85 11.02
C ILE A 250 -20.67 8.24 9.63
N ASP A 251 -20.25 9.05 8.68
CA ASP A 251 -19.93 8.59 7.35
C ASP A 251 -18.66 7.72 7.39
N SER A 252 -18.68 6.64 6.63
CA SER A 252 -17.49 5.80 6.50
C SER A 252 -16.52 6.39 5.49
N ILE A 253 -15.23 6.36 5.79
CA ILE A 253 -14.19 6.70 4.83
C ILE A 253 -13.97 5.47 3.94
N PRO A 254 -14.34 5.54 2.64
CA PRO A 254 -14.20 4.40 1.75
C PRO A 254 -12.71 4.09 1.54
N ASN A 255 -12.38 2.79 1.48
CA ASN A 255 -11.03 2.30 1.19
C ASN A 255 -9.93 2.87 2.10
N LEU A 256 -10.29 3.15 3.37
CA LEU A 256 -9.35 3.68 4.37
C LEU A 256 -8.14 2.75 4.53
N GLN A 257 -6.97 3.29 4.36
CA GLN A 257 -5.68 2.60 4.52
C GLN A 257 -4.68 3.49 5.26
N ALA A 258 -3.85 2.87 6.08
CA ALA A 258 -2.59 3.46 6.49
C ALA A 258 -1.48 2.99 5.56
N THR A 259 -0.48 3.82 5.37
CA THR A 259 0.70 3.48 4.56
C THR A 259 1.97 3.54 5.38
N ARG A 260 2.97 2.83 4.91
CA ARG A 260 4.33 2.86 5.42
C ARG A 260 5.33 2.86 4.27
N SER A 261 6.54 3.29 4.54
CA SER A 261 7.70 3.04 3.68
C SER A 261 8.53 1.91 4.27
N GLN A 262 9.19 1.18 3.39
CA GLN A 262 10.14 0.13 3.74
C GLN A 262 11.46 0.41 3.02
N LEU A 263 12.56 0.33 3.75
CA LEU A 263 13.91 0.52 3.24
C LEU A 263 14.70 -0.76 3.44
N ALA A 264 15.33 -1.25 2.36
CA ALA A 264 16.28 -2.35 2.39
C ALA A 264 17.61 -1.87 1.81
N LYS A 265 18.70 -2.15 2.51
CA LYS A 265 20.05 -1.87 2.05
C LYS A 265 20.90 -3.10 2.20
N GLY A 266 21.79 -3.32 1.26
CA GLY A 266 22.64 -4.49 1.30
C GLY A 266 23.91 -4.34 0.48
N PHE A 267 24.71 -5.35 0.63
CA PHE A 267 25.93 -5.60 -0.12
C PHE A 267 25.88 -7.02 -0.65
N GLU A 268 26.22 -7.19 -1.89
CA GLU A 268 26.28 -8.48 -2.57
C GLU A 268 27.68 -8.70 -3.13
N LEU A 269 28.20 -9.91 -2.94
CA LEU A 269 29.42 -10.38 -3.55
C LEU A 269 29.12 -11.61 -4.39
N GLU A 270 29.40 -11.54 -5.67
CA GLU A 270 29.37 -12.70 -6.56
C GLU A 270 30.80 -13.00 -7.00
N PHE A 271 31.23 -14.24 -6.83
CA PHE A 271 32.50 -14.74 -7.35
C PHE A 271 32.22 -15.94 -8.27
N VAL A 272 32.78 -15.88 -9.45
CA VAL A 272 32.69 -16.96 -10.46
C VAL A 272 34.09 -17.41 -10.84
N ALA A 273 34.32 -18.71 -10.84
CA ALA A 273 35.54 -19.33 -11.32
C ALA A 273 35.21 -20.43 -12.35
N ASN A 274 35.65 -20.26 -13.57
CA ASN A 274 35.65 -21.27 -14.61
C ASN A 274 36.98 -22.03 -14.55
N VAL A 275 37.08 -23.00 -13.62
CA VAL A 275 38.35 -23.66 -13.29
C VAL A 275 38.86 -24.47 -14.49
N THR A 276 37.97 -25.22 -15.15
CA THR A 276 38.22 -25.91 -16.40
C THR A 276 37.05 -25.73 -17.36
N SER A 277 37.14 -26.22 -18.60
CA SER A 277 36.06 -26.22 -19.57
C SER A 277 34.79 -26.93 -19.06
N ASN A 278 34.93 -27.85 -18.10
CA ASN A 278 33.85 -28.69 -17.58
C ASN A 278 33.53 -28.43 -16.11
N TRP A 279 34.23 -27.50 -15.46
CA TRP A 279 34.00 -27.19 -14.03
C TRP A 279 33.97 -25.71 -13.75
N ARG A 280 32.80 -25.28 -13.31
CA ARG A 280 32.52 -23.89 -12.87
C ARG A 280 32.13 -23.88 -11.40
N MET A 281 32.66 -22.93 -10.68
CA MET A 281 32.29 -22.63 -9.29
C MET A 281 31.63 -21.25 -9.25
N MET A 282 30.61 -21.10 -8.40
CA MET A 282 29.97 -19.82 -8.11
C MET A 282 29.77 -19.70 -6.61
N PHE A 283 30.06 -18.55 -6.07
CA PHE A 283 29.85 -18.18 -4.68
C PHE A 283 29.14 -16.83 -4.63
N ASN A 284 28.06 -16.74 -3.86
CA ASN A 284 27.28 -15.54 -3.62
C ASN A 284 27.16 -15.31 -2.12
N LEU A 285 27.30 -14.08 -1.69
CA LEU A 285 27.12 -13.61 -0.32
C LEU A 285 26.20 -12.39 -0.32
#